data_a5d5fd5d32c0cd2fcce559b9f108d392
#
_entry.id   a5d5fd5d32c0cd2fcce559b9f108d392
#
_cell.length_a   1.000
_cell.length_b   1.000
_cell.length_c   1.000
_cell.angle_alpha   90.00
_cell.angle_beta   90.00
_cell.angle_gamma   90.00
#
_symmetry.space_group_name_H-M   'P 1'
#
loop_
_entity.id
_entity.type
_entity.pdbx_description
1 polymer ?
#
loop_
_entity_poly.entity_id
_entity_poly.type
_entity_poly.pdbx_seq_one_letter_code
_entity_poly.pdbx_strand_id
1 'polypeptide(L)'
;MEIKLVTSDKKEFLELLLLADEQESMIDRYLERGDMFVLYDNGLKALCVVTREGEGIYEIKNIATVPFFQRQGYGKRLIEFLFEYYQGKCFEMLVGTGDVPSSRSFYEHCGFTVSHRIKNFFTDNYDHPMY
;
A
#
# COMPACT_ATOMS: atom_id res chain seq x y z
N MET A 1 1.61 -10.33 -17.25
CA MET A 1 1.42 -9.67 -15.93
C MET A 1 0.12 -8.92 -15.93
N GLU A 2 -0.66 -9.10 -14.87
CA GLU A 2 -1.99 -8.53 -14.79
C GLU A 2 -2.23 -7.96 -13.40
N ILE A 3 -2.85 -6.77 -13.32
CA ILE A 3 -3.23 -6.17 -12.04
C ILE A 3 -4.74 -6.00 -12.05
N LYS A 4 -5.40 -6.54 -11.03
CA LYS A 4 -6.86 -6.53 -10.93
C LYS A 4 -7.33 -5.80 -9.69
N LEU A 5 -8.41 -5.02 -9.83
CA LEU A 5 -9.10 -4.43 -8.69
C LEU A 5 -10.02 -5.49 -8.09
N VAL A 6 -9.85 -5.77 -6.80
CA VAL A 6 -10.66 -6.74 -6.08
C VAL A 6 -11.74 -6.02 -5.31
N THR A 7 -13.00 -6.34 -5.57
CA THR A 7 -14.14 -5.66 -4.97
C THR A 7 -14.92 -6.49 -3.95
N SER A 8 -14.59 -7.77 -3.81
CA SER A 8 -15.25 -8.65 -2.85
C SER A 8 -14.29 -9.74 -2.39
N ASP A 9 -14.63 -10.37 -1.26
CA ASP A 9 -13.85 -11.47 -0.70
C ASP A 9 -12.37 -11.12 -0.49
N LYS A 10 -12.14 -9.90 -0.05
CA LYS A 10 -10.76 -9.40 0.14
C LYS A 10 -9.98 -10.20 1.17
N LYS A 11 -10.66 -10.81 2.12
CA LYS A 11 -10.02 -11.64 3.15
C LYS A 11 -9.41 -12.92 2.61
N GLU A 12 -9.70 -13.28 1.37
CA GLU A 12 -9.02 -14.40 0.73
C GLU A 12 -7.51 -14.18 0.66
N PHE A 13 -7.10 -12.91 0.71
CA PHE A 13 -5.70 -12.52 0.62
C PHE A 13 -5.11 -12.19 1.99
N LEU A 14 -5.77 -12.60 3.07
CA LEU A 14 -5.35 -12.22 4.42
C LEU A 14 -3.91 -12.61 4.73
N GLU A 15 -3.47 -13.78 4.34
CA GLU A 15 -2.10 -14.21 4.59
C GLU A 15 -1.09 -13.21 4.04
N LEU A 16 -1.33 -12.73 2.83
CA LEU A 16 -0.42 -11.78 2.21
C LEU A 16 -0.54 -10.42 2.86
N LEU A 17 -1.77 -10.01 3.21
CA LEU A 17 -1.99 -8.74 3.89
C LEU A 17 -1.25 -8.67 5.24
N LEU A 18 -1.18 -9.80 5.94
CA LEU A 18 -0.52 -9.87 7.25
C LEU A 18 0.99 -9.70 7.17
N LEU A 19 1.57 -9.83 6.00
CA LEU A 19 3.01 -9.59 5.85
C LEU A 19 3.37 -8.11 6.04
N ALA A 20 2.46 -7.22 5.64
CA ALA A 20 2.72 -5.79 5.75
C ALA A 20 2.10 -5.20 7.02
N ASP A 21 1.06 -5.83 7.54
CA ASP A 21 0.37 -5.37 8.75
C ASP A 21 0.05 -6.58 9.58
N GLU A 22 0.76 -6.76 10.67
CA GLU A 22 0.74 -7.98 11.47
C GLU A 22 -0.56 -8.26 12.21
N GLN A 23 -1.46 -7.29 12.28
CA GLN A 23 -2.69 -7.43 13.05
C GLN A 23 -3.92 -7.34 12.15
N GLU A 24 -4.71 -8.41 12.15
CA GLU A 24 -5.94 -8.43 11.37
C GLU A 24 -6.89 -7.31 11.77
N SER A 25 -6.94 -6.95 13.05
CA SER A 25 -7.79 -5.86 13.51
C SER A 25 -7.42 -4.53 12.87
N MET A 26 -6.16 -4.33 12.57
CA MET A 26 -5.72 -3.11 11.87
C MET A 26 -6.10 -3.17 10.40
N ILE A 27 -5.96 -4.34 9.81
CA ILE A 27 -6.36 -4.54 8.41
C ILE A 27 -7.86 -4.28 8.26
N ASP A 28 -8.66 -4.72 9.22
CA ASP A 28 -10.10 -4.52 9.19
C ASP A 28 -10.50 -3.05 9.14
N ARG A 29 -9.65 -2.16 9.63
CA ARG A 29 -9.95 -0.72 9.65
C ARG A 29 -10.00 -0.11 8.26
N TYR A 30 -9.30 -0.70 7.29
CA TYR A 30 -9.20 -0.08 5.97
C TYR A 30 -9.59 -1.00 4.82
N LEU A 31 -9.66 -2.30 5.05
CA LEU A 31 -9.77 -3.26 3.94
C LEU A 31 -11.04 -3.06 3.11
N GLU A 32 -12.20 -2.96 3.76
CA GLU A 32 -13.46 -2.88 3.03
C GLU A 32 -13.66 -1.54 2.35
N ARG A 33 -13.17 -0.47 2.94
CA ARG A 33 -13.31 0.87 2.35
C ARG A 33 -12.22 1.21 1.35
N GLY A 34 -11.18 0.40 1.29
CA GLY A 34 -10.04 0.65 0.41
C GLY A 34 -10.20 0.00 -0.95
N ASP A 35 -9.40 0.46 -1.88
CA ASP A 35 -9.25 -0.18 -3.19
C ASP A 35 -8.13 -1.18 -3.09
N MET A 36 -8.42 -2.45 -3.35
CA MET A 36 -7.40 -3.50 -3.31
C MET A 36 -7.02 -3.89 -4.73
N PHE A 37 -5.73 -3.84 -5.00
CA PHE A 37 -5.19 -4.25 -6.31
C PHE A 37 -4.29 -5.46 -6.10
N VAL A 38 -4.46 -6.45 -6.96
CA VAL A 38 -3.71 -7.70 -6.86
C VAL A 38 -2.97 -7.93 -8.17
N LEU A 39 -1.69 -8.21 -8.07
CA LEU A 39 -0.83 -8.42 -9.22
C LEU A 39 -0.57 -9.91 -9.43
N TYR A 40 -0.87 -10.37 -10.63
CA TYR A 40 -0.63 -11.75 -11.05
C TYR A 40 0.40 -11.79 -12.17
N ASP A 41 1.34 -12.69 -12.05
CA ASP A 41 2.35 -12.95 -13.06
C ASP A 41 2.72 -14.43 -12.95
N ASN A 42 1.96 -15.28 -13.66
CA ASN A 42 2.00 -16.73 -13.46
C ASN A 42 1.67 -17.04 -12.00
N GLY A 43 0.50 -16.56 -11.55
CA GLY A 43 0.04 -16.72 -10.20
C GLY A 43 0.18 -15.45 -9.39
N LEU A 44 -0.30 -15.48 -8.16
CA LEU A 44 -0.30 -14.31 -7.26
C LEU A 44 1.13 -13.92 -6.88
N LYS A 45 1.46 -12.65 -7.06
CA LYS A 45 2.79 -12.14 -6.73
C LYS A 45 2.78 -11.04 -5.67
N ALA A 46 1.80 -10.13 -5.72
CA ALA A 46 1.79 -8.99 -4.82
C ALA A 46 0.40 -8.38 -4.75
N LEU A 47 0.18 -7.56 -3.73
CA LEU A 47 -1.05 -6.78 -3.62
C LEU A 47 -0.80 -5.47 -2.91
N CYS A 48 -1.77 -4.56 -3.00
CA CYS A 48 -1.76 -3.36 -2.20
C CYS A 48 -3.20 -2.92 -1.92
N VAL A 49 -3.36 -2.10 -0.88
CA VAL A 49 -4.65 -1.51 -0.54
C VAL A 49 -4.44 -0.01 -0.39
N VAL A 50 -5.30 0.76 -1.06
CA VAL A 50 -5.23 2.21 -1.05
C VAL A 50 -6.55 2.76 -0.56
N THR A 51 -6.50 3.75 0.33
CA THR A 51 -7.70 4.41 0.83
C THR A 51 -7.71 5.88 0.43
N ARG A 52 -8.91 6.43 0.31
CA ARG A 52 -9.06 7.87 0.12
C ARG A 52 -9.16 8.52 1.49
N GLU A 53 -8.23 9.41 1.79
CA GLU A 53 -8.14 10.03 3.11
C GLU A 53 -8.61 11.49 3.12
N GLY A 54 -8.90 12.03 1.95
CA GLY A 54 -9.40 13.39 1.81
C GLY A 54 -9.56 13.69 0.34
N GLU A 55 -9.99 14.89 0.01
CA GLU A 55 -10.15 15.26 -1.38
C GLU A 55 -8.78 15.30 -2.05
N GLY A 56 -8.58 14.42 -3.01
CA GLY A 56 -7.30 14.33 -3.71
C GLY A 56 -6.18 13.71 -2.91
N ILE A 57 -6.46 13.17 -1.72
CA ILE A 57 -5.44 12.57 -0.85
C ILE A 57 -5.73 11.09 -0.71
N TYR A 58 -4.77 10.27 -1.09
CA TYR A 58 -4.86 8.81 -1.01
C TYR A 58 -3.68 8.26 -0.24
N GLU A 59 -3.89 7.13 0.40
CA GLU A 59 -2.83 6.51 1.19
C GLU A 59 -2.72 5.03 0.90
N ILE A 60 -1.49 4.57 0.69
CA ILE A 60 -1.20 3.15 0.59
C ILE A 60 -1.18 2.58 2.00
N LYS A 61 -2.21 1.82 2.35
CA LYS A 61 -2.34 1.23 3.69
C LYS A 61 -1.62 -0.10 3.81
N ASN A 62 -1.44 -0.78 2.70
CA ASN A 62 -0.82 -2.10 2.70
C ASN A 62 -0.21 -2.33 1.32
N ILE A 63 1.01 -2.83 1.29
CA ILE A 63 1.62 -3.31 0.06
C ILE A 63 2.51 -4.49 0.45
N ALA A 64 2.28 -5.62 -0.18
CA ALA A 64 2.97 -6.85 0.17
C ALA A 64 3.27 -7.67 -1.06
N THR A 65 4.44 -8.29 -1.07
CA THR A 65 4.85 -9.21 -2.13
C THR A 65 5.06 -10.59 -1.52
N VAL A 66 4.60 -11.63 -2.21
CA VAL A 66 4.83 -13.00 -1.77
C VAL A 66 6.33 -13.17 -1.50
N PRO A 67 6.72 -13.69 -0.33
CA PRO A 67 8.13 -13.68 0.08
C PRO A 67 9.09 -14.28 -0.93
N PHE A 68 8.70 -15.36 -1.58
CA PHE A 68 9.53 -16.03 -2.57
C PHE A 68 9.85 -15.12 -3.77
N PHE A 69 8.97 -14.15 -4.03
CA PHE A 69 9.08 -13.30 -5.22
C PHE A 69 9.51 -11.87 -4.90
N GLN A 70 9.92 -11.59 -3.68
CA GLN A 70 10.40 -10.27 -3.31
C GLN A 70 11.67 -9.92 -4.07
N ARG A 71 11.91 -8.60 -4.21
CA ARG A 71 13.08 -8.05 -4.89
C ARG A 71 13.10 -8.34 -6.41
N GLN A 72 11.94 -8.61 -6.99
CA GLN A 72 11.81 -8.81 -8.42
C GLN A 72 11.04 -7.67 -9.11
N GLY A 73 10.79 -6.59 -8.36
CA GLY A 73 10.16 -5.41 -8.94
C GLY A 73 8.65 -5.37 -8.90
N TYR A 74 7.99 -6.34 -8.27
CA TYR A 74 6.52 -6.38 -8.22
C TYR A 74 5.94 -5.24 -7.41
N GLY A 75 6.54 -4.92 -6.26
CA GLY A 75 6.07 -3.78 -5.45
C GLY A 75 6.17 -2.47 -6.21
N LYS A 76 7.29 -2.25 -6.87
CA LYS A 76 7.49 -1.06 -7.67
C LYS A 76 6.48 -0.99 -8.81
N ARG A 77 6.21 -2.13 -9.43
CA ARG A 77 5.23 -2.21 -10.52
C ARG A 77 3.85 -1.80 -10.05
N LEU A 78 3.45 -2.25 -8.84
CA LEU A 78 2.18 -1.86 -8.26
C LEU A 78 2.12 -0.35 -8.04
N ILE A 79 3.18 0.24 -7.50
CA ILE A 79 3.21 1.68 -7.23
C ILE A 79 3.12 2.47 -8.54
N GLU A 80 3.81 2.04 -9.57
CA GLU A 80 3.71 2.68 -10.89
C GLU A 80 2.28 2.62 -11.41
N PHE A 81 1.63 1.47 -11.24
CA PHE A 81 0.23 1.30 -11.62
C PHE A 81 -0.67 2.28 -10.85
N LEU A 82 -0.43 2.45 -9.55
CA LEU A 82 -1.25 3.35 -8.74
C LEU A 82 -1.15 4.80 -9.22
N PHE A 83 0.05 5.25 -9.58
CA PHE A 83 0.23 6.60 -10.08
C PHE A 83 -0.59 6.82 -11.36
N GLU A 84 -0.63 5.83 -12.22
CA GLU A 84 -1.43 5.92 -13.44
C GLU A 84 -2.92 5.83 -13.16
N TYR A 85 -3.31 4.91 -12.27
CA TYR A 85 -4.72 4.67 -11.96
C TYR A 85 -5.39 5.90 -11.35
N TYR A 86 -4.68 6.56 -10.44
CA TYR A 86 -5.23 7.73 -9.74
C TYR A 86 -4.87 9.05 -10.41
N GLN A 87 -4.27 9.01 -11.57
CA GLN A 87 -3.90 10.22 -12.29
C GLN A 87 -5.15 11.07 -12.54
N GLY A 88 -5.06 12.36 -12.21
CA GLY A 88 -6.19 13.27 -12.34
C GLY A 88 -7.12 13.31 -11.14
N LYS A 89 -7.01 12.34 -10.22
CA LYS A 89 -7.82 12.29 -9.01
C LYS A 89 -7.01 12.54 -7.76
N CYS A 90 -5.73 12.26 -7.81
CA CYS A 90 -4.85 12.28 -6.66
C CYS A 90 -3.84 13.41 -6.75
N PHE A 91 -3.84 14.28 -5.74
CA PHE A 91 -2.82 15.32 -5.63
C PHE A 91 -1.68 14.84 -4.75
N GLU A 92 -1.98 13.95 -3.81
CA GLU A 92 -1.01 13.42 -2.87
C GLU A 92 -1.24 11.96 -2.62
N MET A 93 -0.20 11.16 -2.77
CA MET A 93 -0.22 9.75 -2.40
C MET A 93 0.69 9.60 -1.19
N LEU A 94 0.11 9.16 -0.08
CA LEU A 94 0.83 9.02 1.17
C LEU A 94 1.17 7.55 1.41
N VAL A 95 2.27 7.33 2.12
CA VAL A 95 2.63 5.98 2.56
C VAL A 95 3.43 6.10 3.85
N GLY A 96 3.10 5.24 4.82
CA GLY A 96 3.83 5.19 6.07
C GLY A 96 4.94 4.18 5.98
N THR A 97 6.16 4.65 6.04
CA THR A 97 7.32 3.78 5.93
C THR A 97 7.81 3.31 7.29
N GLY A 98 7.35 3.94 8.37
CA GLY A 98 7.91 3.69 9.66
C GLY A 98 9.34 4.21 9.74
N ASP A 99 10.06 3.68 10.71
CA ASP A 99 11.46 4.05 10.90
C ASP A 99 12.40 2.98 10.36
N VAL A 100 11.91 2.12 9.47
CA VAL A 100 12.72 1.06 8.88
C VAL A 100 13.41 1.62 7.63
N PRO A 101 14.75 1.78 7.64
CA PRO A 101 15.46 2.38 6.51
C PRO A 101 15.25 1.68 5.18
N SER A 102 15.10 0.37 5.20
CA SER A 102 14.89 -0.39 3.97
C SER A 102 13.56 -0.04 3.31
N SER A 103 12.50 0.17 4.10
CA SER A 103 11.20 0.56 3.57
C SER A 103 11.25 1.97 3.01
N ARG A 104 11.91 2.88 3.73
CA ARG A 104 12.07 4.25 3.26
C ARG A 104 12.80 4.29 1.92
N SER A 105 13.91 3.56 1.82
CA SER A 105 14.69 3.52 0.59
C SER A 105 13.87 3.00 -0.58
N PHE A 106 13.05 1.97 -0.34
CA PHE A 106 12.19 1.42 -1.36
C PHE A 106 11.22 2.48 -1.89
N TYR A 107 10.54 3.19 -0.99
CA TYR A 107 9.56 4.18 -1.41
C TYR A 107 10.21 5.37 -2.09
N GLU A 108 11.36 5.80 -1.60
CA GLU A 108 12.09 6.88 -2.25
C GLU A 108 12.51 6.50 -3.66
N HIS A 109 12.94 5.26 -3.83
CA HIS A 109 13.28 4.74 -5.15
C HIS A 109 12.08 4.74 -6.09
N CYS A 110 10.89 4.54 -5.56
CA CYS A 110 9.65 4.56 -6.34
C CYS A 110 9.13 5.97 -6.60
N GLY A 111 9.79 7.00 -6.11
CA GLY A 111 9.41 8.38 -6.39
C GLY A 111 8.77 9.13 -5.24
N PHE A 112 8.65 8.51 -4.08
CA PHE A 112 8.14 9.20 -2.89
C PHE A 112 9.23 10.04 -2.25
N THR A 113 8.81 11.13 -1.62
CA THR A 113 9.72 11.97 -0.86
C THR A 113 9.30 11.97 0.60
N VAL A 114 10.29 12.01 1.50
CA VAL A 114 10.02 12.13 2.93
C VAL A 114 9.53 13.54 3.21
N SER A 115 8.44 13.66 3.97
CA SER A 115 7.95 14.95 4.36
C SER A 115 7.34 14.88 5.76
N HIS A 116 7.37 16.01 6.46
CA HIS A 116 6.73 16.11 7.77
C HIS A 116 5.23 15.87 7.66
N ARG A 117 4.65 16.22 6.54
CA ARG A 117 3.23 16.07 6.33
C ARG A 117 2.83 14.59 6.34
N ILE A 118 3.61 13.74 5.66
CA ILE A 118 3.35 12.31 5.67
C ILE A 118 3.45 11.77 7.09
N LYS A 119 4.48 12.17 7.80
CA LYS A 119 4.72 11.72 9.16
C LYS A 119 3.59 12.17 10.10
N ASN A 120 3.17 13.42 9.98
CA ASN A 120 2.10 13.95 10.80
C ASN A 120 0.77 13.29 10.46
N PHE A 121 0.53 13.03 9.19
CA PHE A 121 -0.67 12.36 8.73
C PHE A 121 -0.81 11.02 9.42
N PHE A 122 0.27 10.25 9.47
CA PHE A 122 0.24 8.94 10.13
C PHE A 122 -0.04 9.08 11.62
N THR A 123 0.60 10.02 12.26
CA THR A 123 0.39 10.25 13.68
C THR A 123 -1.06 10.62 13.96
N ASP A 124 -1.66 11.43 13.10
CA ASP A 124 -3.04 11.88 13.28
C ASP A 124 -4.05 10.80 13.04
N ASN A 125 -3.74 9.83 12.18
CA ASN A 125 -4.70 8.80 11.79
C ASN A 125 -4.61 7.54 12.64
N TYR A 126 -3.57 7.40 13.42
CA TYR A 126 -3.37 6.24 14.29
C TYR A 126 -3.19 6.73 15.70
N ASP A 127 -3.68 5.96 16.66
CA ASP A 127 -3.58 6.31 18.08
C ASP A 127 -2.14 6.38 18.53
N HIS A 128 -1.24 5.85 17.77
CA HIS A 128 0.18 5.84 18.07
C HIS A 128 0.95 5.80 16.74
N PRO A 129 2.18 6.24 16.73
CA PRO A 129 2.98 6.14 15.52
C PRO A 129 3.10 4.69 15.06
N MET A 130 2.92 4.49 13.78
CA MET A 130 3.03 3.15 13.19
C MET A 130 4.49 2.73 12.99
N TYR A 131 5.36 3.61 13.30
CA TYR A 131 6.78 3.45 13.02
C TYR A 131 7.58 4.19 14.06
#